data_55389d9690b10d5f25fa1919687f8247
#
_entry.id   55389d9690b10d5f25fa1919687f8247
#
_cell.length_a   1.000
_cell.length_b   1.000
_cell.length_c   1.000
_cell.angle_alpha   90.00
_cell.angle_beta   90.00
_cell.angle_gamma   90.00
#
_symmetry.space_group_name_H-M   'P 1'
#
loop_
_entity.id
_entity.type
_entity.pdbx_description
1 polymer ?
#
loop_
_entity_poly.entity_id
_entity_poly.type
_entity_poly.pdbx_seq_one_letter_code
_entity_poly.pdbx_strand_id
1 'polypeptide(L)'
;MTRKTNQTVLTHGGDWAGFAAEYGAKAPLLDVSANVSPLGMPAGVAAALAACAPGCDRYPDPLCRALSEAIGQAEGVPAEWVLCGNGAADLIWRAALALRPGRALVTAPAFAEYEAALDAVGCTVERYALREADSFRLDEGFLEAIRPGVGMVFLCEPNNPTGLTTPRPLLLRVLERCRQAGALLVLDECFGDFLADPAAHTLKGELDGGGLLILKAFTKLYGMAGVRLGYGLCAGTALLAKLRAAGQPWAVSTPAQAAGLAALRETGYVEAVQALITAQRPRLAAGLKALGCRVVPGEANYLLFRCETPLIEPLRRRGILLRSCGNYHGLGPAWYRTAVRTGPENDRLLAALGEVLGCGN
;
A
#
# COMPACT_ATOMS: atom_id res chain seq x y z
N MET A 1 -28.26 20.81 -22.98
CA MET A 1 -27.87 21.03 -21.56
C MET A 1 -27.14 19.79 -21.08
N THR A 2 -25.81 19.77 -21.20
CA THR A 2 -24.94 18.69 -20.74
C THR A 2 -24.82 18.79 -19.22
N ARG A 3 -25.35 17.81 -18.49
CA ARG A 3 -25.13 17.64 -17.06
C ARG A 3 -23.61 17.45 -16.85
N LYS A 4 -22.93 18.47 -16.32
CA LYS A 4 -21.65 18.29 -15.66
C LYS A 4 -21.93 17.46 -14.41
N THR A 5 -21.81 16.14 -14.52
CA THR A 5 -21.69 15.30 -13.34
C THR A 5 -20.43 15.74 -12.59
N ASN A 6 -20.57 16.09 -11.32
CA ASN A 6 -19.44 16.21 -10.39
C ASN A 6 -18.76 14.82 -10.36
N GLN A 7 -17.83 14.59 -11.28
CA GLN A 7 -16.99 13.40 -11.23
C GLN A 7 -16.10 13.56 -10.01
N THR A 8 -16.39 12.81 -8.98
CA THR A 8 -15.45 12.58 -7.87
C THR A 8 -14.17 12.04 -8.51
N VAL A 9 -13.09 12.82 -8.46
CA VAL A 9 -11.80 12.39 -9.00
C VAL A 9 -11.35 11.22 -8.13
N LEU A 10 -11.39 10.00 -8.68
CA LEU A 10 -10.92 8.81 -7.98
C LEU A 10 -9.42 8.90 -7.77
N THR A 11 -9.02 8.90 -6.51
CA THR A 11 -7.62 9.05 -6.09
C THR A 11 -6.84 7.74 -6.09
N HIS A 12 -7.52 6.60 -6.34
CA HIS A 12 -6.93 5.25 -6.23
C HIS A 12 -7.11 4.45 -7.52
N GLY A 13 -6.34 3.35 -7.68
CA GLY A 13 -6.53 2.33 -8.71
C GLY A 13 -7.62 1.33 -8.32
N GLY A 14 -7.97 0.42 -9.26
CA GLY A 14 -8.93 -0.65 -9.00
C GLY A 14 -10.40 -0.25 -9.18
N ASP A 15 -10.70 0.81 -9.93
CA ASP A 15 -12.07 1.22 -10.23
C ASP A 15 -12.71 0.36 -11.33
N TRP A 16 -13.02 -0.89 -10.99
CA TRP A 16 -13.69 -1.82 -11.90
C TRP A 16 -15.13 -1.43 -12.19
N ALA A 17 -15.84 -0.93 -11.20
CA ALA A 17 -17.24 -0.53 -11.35
C ALA A 17 -17.38 0.65 -12.31
N GLY A 18 -16.56 1.68 -12.17
CA GLY A 18 -16.54 2.82 -13.07
C GLY A 18 -16.11 2.42 -14.49
N PHE A 19 -15.12 1.54 -14.61
CA PHE A 19 -14.72 0.99 -15.91
C PHE A 19 -15.85 0.20 -16.57
N ALA A 20 -16.49 -0.69 -15.83
CA ALA A 20 -17.60 -1.48 -16.36
C ALA A 20 -18.81 -0.61 -16.77
N ALA A 21 -19.10 0.44 -16.03
CA ALA A 21 -20.16 1.39 -16.36
C ALA A 21 -19.88 2.18 -17.66
N GLU A 22 -18.60 2.51 -17.91
CA GLU A 22 -18.19 3.31 -19.08
C GLU A 22 -18.01 2.44 -20.35
N TYR A 23 -17.41 1.24 -20.22
CA TYR A 23 -17.02 0.38 -21.34
C TYR A 23 -17.81 -0.93 -21.46
N GLY A 24 -18.73 -1.18 -20.55
CA GLY A 24 -19.55 -2.40 -20.51
C GLY A 24 -18.84 -3.54 -19.75
N ALA A 25 -19.65 -4.36 -19.05
CA ALA A 25 -19.17 -5.45 -18.18
C ALA A 25 -18.47 -6.62 -18.90
N LYS A 26 -18.46 -6.63 -20.24
CA LYS A 26 -17.87 -7.70 -21.05
C LYS A 26 -16.42 -7.44 -21.50
N ALA A 27 -15.84 -6.30 -21.17
CA ALA A 27 -14.46 -6.03 -21.57
C ALA A 27 -13.51 -7.00 -20.84
N PRO A 28 -12.65 -7.72 -21.54
CA PRO A 28 -11.60 -8.49 -20.91
C PRO A 28 -10.70 -7.51 -20.18
N LEU A 29 -10.63 -7.64 -18.88
CA LEU A 29 -9.99 -6.65 -18.08
C LEU A 29 -8.60 -7.13 -17.65
N LEU A 30 -7.62 -6.30 -17.93
CA LEU A 30 -6.32 -6.36 -17.29
C LEU A 30 -6.21 -5.14 -16.36
N ASP A 31 -6.22 -5.37 -15.05
CA ASP A 31 -5.99 -4.32 -14.07
C ASP A 31 -4.54 -4.32 -13.61
N VAL A 32 -3.78 -3.33 -14.05
CA VAL A 32 -2.43 -3.03 -13.56
C VAL A 32 -2.40 -1.76 -12.70
N SER A 33 -3.57 -1.20 -12.38
CA SER A 33 -3.70 0.00 -11.55
C SER A 33 -3.65 -0.30 -10.05
N ALA A 34 -4.05 -1.52 -9.65
CA ALA A 34 -4.06 -1.99 -8.27
C ALA A 34 -2.87 -2.92 -8.00
N ASN A 35 -2.07 -2.60 -6.98
CA ASN A 35 -0.85 -3.34 -6.63
C ASN A 35 -1.16 -4.56 -5.75
N VAL A 36 -1.95 -5.49 -6.24
CA VAL A 36 -2.27 -6.76 -5.56
C VAL A 36 -1.47 -7.91 -6.14
N SER A 37 -1.34 -8.99 -5.37
CA SER A 37 -0.65 -10.21 -5.82
C SER A 37 -1.12 -10.66 -7.21
N PRO A 38 -0.19 -10.94 -8.14
CA PRO A 38 -0.55 -11.47 -9.46
C PRO A 38 -1.06 -12.90 -9.42
N LEU A 39 -0.83 -13.64 -8.33
CA LEU A 39 -1.34 -15.00 -8.15
C LEU A 39 -2.81 -15.03 -7.70
N GLY A 40 -3.39 -13.86 -7.36
CA GLY A 40 -4.76 -13.77 -6.87
C GLY A 40 -4.93 -14.28 -5.43
N MET A 41 -6.18 -14.56 -5.04
CA MET A 41 -6.50 -15.06 -3.71
C MET A 41 -6.18 -16.55 -3.62
N PRO A 42 -5.45 -17.02 -2.56
CA PRO A 42 -5.20 -18.44 -2.34
C PRO A 42 -6.49 -19.25 -2.20
N ALA A 43 -6.47 -20.52 -2.67
CA ALA A 43 -7.66 -21.39 -2.65
C ALA A 43 -8.18 -21.65 -1.23
N GLY A 44 -7.27 -21.81 -0.24
CA GLY A 44 -7.65 -21.99 1.16
C GLY A 44 -8.35 -20.77 1.75
N VAL A 45 -7.94 -19.56 1.34
CA VAL A 45 -8.61 -18.30 1.73
C VAL A 45 -10.02 -18.22 1.14
N ALA A 46 -10.16 -18.54 -0.16
CA ALA A 46 -11.47 -18.57 -0.81
C ALA A 46 -12.42 -19.60 -0.15
N ALA A 47 -11.92 -20.79 0.19
CA ALA A 47 -12.66 -21.82 0.90
C ALA A 47 -13.09 -21.36 2.30
N ALA A 48 -12.20 -20.68 3.06
CA ALA A 48 -12.52 -20.16 4.38
C ALA A 48 -13.60 -19.06 4.33
N LEU A 49 -13.57 -18.19 3.31
CA LEU A 49 -14.61 -17.19 3.08
C LEU A 49 -15.98 -17.83 2.81
N ALA A 50 -16.03 -18.88 1.98
CA ALA A 50 -17.26 -19.61 1.72
C ALA A 50 -17.77 -20.32 2.99
N ALA A 51 -16.89 -20.96 3.75
CA ALA A 51 -17.23 -21.71 4.95
C ALA A 51 -17.70 -20.83 6.12
N CYS A 52 -17.28 -19.57 6.20
CA CYS A 52 -17.66 -18.70 7.32
C CYS A 52 -19.04 -18.08 7.16
N ALA A 53 -19.68 -18.14 5.98
CA ALA A 53 -20.95 -17.50 5.69
C ALA A 53 -22.09 -17.84 6.68
N PRO A 54 -22.28 -19.14 7.13
CA PRO A 54 -23.30 -19.47 8.12
C PRO A 54 -23.12 -18.82 9.49
N GLY A 55 -21.89 -18.38 9.82
CA GLY A 55 -21.59 -17.70 11.09
C GLY A 55 -21.71 -16.19 11.07
N CYS A 56 -22.08 -15.60 9.90
CA CYS A 56 -22.19 -14.15 9.75
C CYS A 56 -23.49 -13.56 10.35
N ASP A 57 -24.36 -14.40 10.91
CA ASP A 57 -25.53 -14.00 11.71
C ASP A 57 -25.15 -13.46 13.11
N ARG A 58 -23.90 -13.61 13.52
CA ARG A 58 -23.35 -13.14 14.79
C ARG A 58 -22.24 -12.11 14.59
N TYR A 59 -22.12 -11.22 15.58
CA TYR A 59 -20.99 -10.27 15.58
C TYR A 59 -19.64 -11.00 15.64
N PRO A 60 -18.62 -10.51 14.93
CA PRO A 60 -17.27 -11.06 15.02
C PRO A 60 -16.63 -10.83 16.39
N ASP A 61 -15.51 -11.52 16.67
CA ASP A 61 -14.71 -11.19 17.86
C ASP A 61 -14.21 -9.72 17.77
N PRO A 62 -14.65 -8.83 18.67
CA PRO A 62 -14.30 -7.41 18.61
C PRO A 62 -12.81 -7.13 18.82
N LEU A 63 -12.10 -8.08 19.43
CA LEU A 63 -10.65 -7.98 19.71
C LEU A 63 -9.81 -8.78 18.72
N CYS A 64 -10.43 -9.54 17.79
CA CYS A 64 -9.75 -10.40 16.84
C CYS A 64 -8.72 -11.34 17.51
N ARG A 65 -9.04 -11.93 18.67
CA ARG A 65 -8.08 -12.64 19.54
C ARG A 65 -7.32 -13.72 18.80
N ALA A 66 -8.04 -14.66 18.17
CA ALA A 66 -7.42 -15.75 17.42
C ALA A 66 -6.56 -15.24 16.25
N LEU A 67 -7.02 -14.18 15.56
CA LEU A 67 -6.27 -13.59 14.46
C LEU A 67 -5.03 -12.84 14.96
N SER A 68 -5.12 -12.09 16.06
CA SER A 68 -3.98 -11.40 16.67
C SER A 68 -2.93 -12.37 17.18
N GLU A 69 -3.35 -13.51 17.75
CA GLU A 69 -2.45 -14.59 18.16
C GLU A 69 -1.71 -15.19 16.94
N ALA A 70 -2.44 -15.52 15.88
CA ALA A 70 -1.85 -16.07 14.66
C ALA A 70 -0.89 -15.07 13.97
N ILE A 71 -1.24 -13.78 13.93
CA ILE A 71 -0.35 -12.74 13.41
C ILE A 71 0.89 -12.61 14.30
N GLY A 72 0.70 -12.57 15.63
CA GLY A 72 1.82 -12.49 16.58
C GLY A 72 2.82 -13.63 16.37
N GLN A 73 2.34 -14.87 16.21
CA GLN A 73 3.17 -16.02 15.88
C GLN A 73 3.90 -15.86 14.55
N ALA A 74 3.21 -15.45 13.49
CA ALA A 74 3.81 -15.26 12.17
C ALA A 74 4.84 -14.13 12.13
N GLU A 75 4.60 -13.04 12.87
CA GLU A 75 5.50 -11.89 12.95
C GLU A 75 6.60 -12.06 14.03
N GLY A 76 6.49 -13.03 14.91
CA GLY A 76 7.43 -13.23 16.02
C GLY A 76 7.32 -12.12 17.08
N VAL A 77 6.11 -11.61 17.34
CA VAL A 77 5.83 -10.57 18.34
C VAL A 77 4.68 -11.01 19.27
N PRO A 78 4.58 -10.45 20.49
CA PRO A 78 3.45 -10.72 21.37
C PRO A 78 2.10 -10.37 20.72
N ALA A 79 1.08 -11.19 20.93
CA ALA A 79 -0.25 -10.98 20.36
C ALA A 79 -0.89 -9.63 20.81
N GLU A 80 -0.58 -9.18 22.01
CA GLU A 80 -1.01 -7.89 22.56
C GLU A 80 -0.43 -6.67 21.85
N TRP A 81 0.63 -6.85 21.05
CA TRP A 81 1.19 -5.79 20.18
C TRP A 81 0.49 -5.68 18.85
N VAL A 82 -0.43 -6.58 18.54
CA VAL A 82 -1.18 -6.63 17.28
C VAL A 82 -2.50 -5.88 17.41
N LEU A 83 -2.79 -5.02 16.45
CA LEU A 83 -4.09 -4.38 16.28
C LEU A 83 -4.61 -4.64 14.86
N CYS A 84 -5.65 -5.47 14.74
CA CYS A 84 -6.32 -5.71 13.47
C CYS A 84 -7.22 -4.52 13.08
N GLY A 85 -7.32 -4.23 11.77
CA GLY A 85 -8.12 -3.16 11.22
C GLY A 85 -8.79 -3.53 9.89
N ASN A 86 -9.76 -2.74 9.48
CA ASN A 86 -10.47 -2.85 8.19
C ASN A 86 -9.54 -2.39 7.02
N GLY A 87 -8.47 -3.13 6.81
CA GLY A 87 -7.32 -2.72 6.01
C GLY A 87 -6.38 -1.77 6.78
N ALA A 88 -5.15 -1.60 6.29
CA ALA A 88 -4.19 -0.67 6.89
C ALA A 88 -4.69 0.78 6.87
N ALA A 89 -5.52 1.16 5.90
CA ALA A 89 -6.12 2.49 5.83
C ALA A 89 -6.93 2.83 7.09
N ASP A 90 -7.69 1.90 7.65
CA ASP A 90 -8.40 2.09 8.93
C ASP A 90 -7.42 2.49 10.05
N LEU A 91 -6.26 1.87 10.11
CA LEU A 91 -5.25 2.15 11.13
C LEU A 91 -4.54 3.50 10.92
N ILE A 92 -4.37 3.94 9.68
CA ILE A 92 -3.90 5.30 9.35
C ILE A 92 -4.87 6.33 9.93
N TRP A 93 -6.16 6.16 9.66
CA TRP A 93 -7.21 7.05 10.19
C TRP A 93 -7.28 7.01 11.72
N ARG A 94 -7.19 5.83 12.33
CA ARG A 94 -7.15 5.69 13.80
C ARG A 94 -5.94 6.38 14.41
N ALA A 95 -4.77 6.30 13.79
CA ALA A 95 -3.57 6.98 14.29
C ALA A 95 -3.77 8.50 14.31
N ALA A 96 -4.29 9.08 13.23
CA ALA A 96 -4.61 10.50 13.16
C ALA A 96 -5.68 10.91 14.18
N LEU A 97 -6.78 10.15 14.28
CA LEU A 97 -7.90 10.44 15.21
C LEU A 97 -7.50 10.29 16.69
N ALA A 98 -6.69 9.27 17.02
CA ALA A 98 -6.26 8.98 18.39
C ALA A 98 -5.27 10.01 18.94
N LEU A 99 -4.37 10.51 18.09
CA LEU A 99 -3.28 11.38 18.52
C LEU A 99 -3.50 12.85 18.18
N ARG A 100 -4.28 13.14 17.14
CA ARG A 100 -4.60 14.51 16.69
C ARG A 100 -3.36 15.43 16.70
N PRO A 101 -2.29 15.06 15.96
CA PRO A 101 -1.07 15.84 16.01
C PRO A 101 -1.33 17.25 15.47
N GLY A 102 -0.78 18.29 16.13
CA GLY A 102 -0.86 19.64 15.61
C GLY A 102 -0.09 19.81 14.29
N ARG A 103 0.97 19.01 14.10
CA ARG A 103 1.83 19.01 12.93
C ARG A 103 2.32 17.59 12.64
N ALA A 104 2.34 17.22 11.36
CA ALA A 104 2.86 15.94 10.89
C ALA A 104 3.76 16.12 9.66
N LEU A 105 4.67 15.19 9.46
CA LEU A 105 5.59 15.14 8.32
C LEU A 105 5.26 13.92 7.45
N VAL A 106 5.14 14.13 6.15
CA VAL A 106 4.95 13.08 5.14
C VAL A 106 5.97 13.27 4.03
N THR A 107 6.35 12.19 3.33
CA THR A 107 7.11 12.32 2.08
C THR A 107 6.17 12.67 0.93
N ALA A 108 6.69 13.31 -0.12
CA ALA A 108 5.94 13.58 -1.35
C ALA A 108 6.82 13.30 -2.58
N PRO A 109 6.41 12.37 -3.47
CA PRO A 109 5.12 11.68 -3.51
C PRO A 109 4.98 10.56 -2.47
N ALA A 110 3.77 10.42 -1.88
CA ALA A 110 3.40 9.31 -1.01
C ALA A 110 1.90 8.97 -1.12
N PHE A 111 1.46 7.96 -0.39
CA PHE A 111 0.06 7.52 -0.40
C PHE A 111 -0.86 8.59 0.18
N ALA A 112 -1.90 8.96 -0.57
CA ALA A 112 -2.78 10.10 -0.28
C ALA A 112 -3.54 9.99 1.05
N GLU A 113 -3.79 8.77 1.55
CA GLU A 113 -4.55 8.56 2.78
C GLU A 113 -3.85 9.08 4.03
N TYR A 114 -2.52 9.24 4.01
CA TYR A 114 -1.82 9.85 5.15
C TYR A 114 -2.26 11.30 5.34
N GLU A 115 -2.23 12.09 4.27
CA GLU A 115 -2.66 13.48 4.30
C GLU A 115 -4.16 13.60 4.55
N ALA A 116 -4.98 12.79 3.88
CA ALA A 116 -6.42 12.79 4.06
C ALA A 116 -6.84 12.56 5.53
N ALA A 117 -6.20 11.59 6.20
CA ALA A 117 -6.46 11.32 7.61
C ALA A 117 -5.99 12.46 8.54
N LEU A 118 -4.84 13.07 8.23
CA LEU A 118 -4.29 14.19 9.00
C LEU A 118 -5.13 15.46 8.82
N ASP A 119 -5.56 15.76 7.59
CA ASP A 119 -6.42 16.90 7.27
C ASP A 119 -7.78 16.80 8.00
N ALA A 120 -8.34 15.60 8.09
CA ALA A 120 -9.61 15.35 8.77
C ALA A 120 -9.58 15.68 10.27
N VAL A 121 -8.39 15.73 10.89
CA VAL A 121 -8.22 16.12 12.30
C VAL A 121 -7.67 17.53 12.47
N GLY A 122 -7.54 18.31 11.39
CA GLY A 122 -7.03 19.68 11.40
C GLY A 122 -5.51 19.77 11.62
N CYS A 123 -4.76 18.73 11.28
CA CYS A 123 -3.30 18.70 11.38
C CYS A 123 -2.64 19.56 10.30
N THR A 124 -1.60 20.30 10.64
CA THR A 124 -0.73 20.94 9.65
C THR A 124 0.22 19.91 9.06
N VAL A 125 0.06 19.61 7.77
CA VAL A 125 0.88 18.62 7.05
C VAL A 125 2.07 19.29 6.38
N GLU A 126 3.27 18.87 6.74
CA GLU A 126 4.52 19.25 6.08
C GLU A 126 4.94 18.14 5.13
N ARG A 127 5.41 18.51 3.92
CA ARG A 127 5.83 17.56 2.90
C ARG A 127 7.32 17.65 2.67
N TYR A 128 8.00 16.51 2.82
CA TYR A 128 9.39 16.36 2.39
C TYR A 128 9.41 15.90 0.93
N ALA A 129 9.94 16.75 0.04
CA ALA A 129 9.93 16.47 -1.38
C ALA A 129 10.98 15.44 -1.77
N LEU A 130 10.55 14.26 -2.23
CA LEU A 130 11.39 13.30 -2.93
C LEU A 130 11.48 13.74 -4.40
N ARG A 131 12.67 14.18 -4.83
CA ARG A 131 12.85 14.84 -6.13
C ARG A 131 13.22 13.85 -7.22
N GLU A 132 12.71 14.08 -8.43
CA GLU A 132 13.09 13.29 -9.61
C GLU A 132 14.60 13.35 -9.89
N ALA A 133 15.24 14.51 -9.65
CA ALA A 133 16.68 14.69 -9.80
C ALA A 133 17.51 13.75 -8.93
N ASP A 134 16.98 13.40 -7.73
CA ASP A 134 17.58 12.51 -6.76
C ASP A 134 16.99 11.09 -6.89
N SER A 135 16.37 10.78 -8.03
CA SER A 135 15.68 9.51 -8.31
C SER A 135 14.63 9.15 -7.26
N PHE A 136 13.98 10.15 -6.65
CA PHE A 136 12.98 10.01 -5.58
C PHE A 136 13.47 9.29 -4.32
N ARG A 137 14.76 9.23 -4.08
CA ARG A 137 15.31 8.60 -2.87
C ARG A 137 15.14 9.49 -1.66
N LEU A 138 14.85 8.86 -0.52
CA LEU A 138 14.92 9.51 0.77
C LEU A 138 16.39 9.72 1.12
N ASP A 139 16.74 10.91 1.56
CA ASP A 139 18.10 11.27 1.96
C ASP A 139 18.16 11.74 3.42
N GLU A 140 19.36 12.06 3.88
CA GLU A 140 19.64 12.48 5.26
C GLU A 140 18.99 13.81 5.65
N GLY A 141 18.67 14.66 4.68
CA GLY A 141 17.96 15.92 4.91
C GLY A 141 16.59 15.72 5.53
N PHE A 142 16.00 14.53 5.36
CA PHE A 142 14.74 14.18 6.02
C PHE A 142 14.82 14.25 7.55
N LEU A 143 15.99 13.95 8.12
CA LEU A 143 16.21 14.00 9.57
C LEU A 143 16.05 15.41 10.13
N GLU A 144 16.44 16.44 9.35
CA GLU A 144 16.32 17.84 9.75
C GLU A 144 14.86 18.32 9.73
N ALA A 145 14.02 17.72 8.90
CA ALA A 145 12.59 18.00 8.87
C ALA A 145 11.84 17.44 10.11
N ILE A 146 12.40 16.43 10.78
CA ILE A 146 11.86 15.87 12.03
C ILE A 146 12.35 16.73 13.20
N ARG A 147 11.58 17.75 13.54
CA ARG A 147 11.94 18.74 14.57
C ARG A 147 10.91 18.79 15.70
N PRO A 148 11.21 19.39 16.86
CA PRO A 148 10.26 19.59 17.93
C PRO A 148 8.96 20.23 17.44
N GLY A 149 7.82 19.69 17.88
CA GLY A 149 6.49 20.12 17.44
C GLY A 149 5.91 19.26 16.29
N VAL A 150 6.70 18.45 15.59
CA VAL A 150 6.19 17.36 14.75
C VAL A 150 5.72 16.24 15.67
N GLY A 151 4.44 15.92 15.65
CA GLY A 151 3.86 14.87 16.51
C GLY A 151 3.71 13.52 15.82
N MET A 152 3.76 13.50 14.47
CA MET A 152 3.63 12.26 13.68
C MET A 152 4.44 12.35 12.39
N VAL A 153 5.07 11.24 12.01
CA VAL A 153 5.78 11.08 10.75
C VAL A 153 5.24 9.84 10.04
N PHE A 154 4.79 9.98 8.80
CA PHE A 154 4.46 8.85 7.95
C PHE A 154 5.59 8.57 6.96
N LEU A 155 6.00 7.33 6.89
CA LEU A 155 6.96 6.83 5.91
C LEU A 155 6.46 5.50 5.35
N CYS A 156 6.46 5.36 4.03
CA CYS A 156 6.04 4.13 3.35
C CYS A 156 7.27 3.35 2.89
N GLU A 157 7.36 2.07 3.26
CA GLU A 157 8.53 1.23 3.00
C GLU A 157 8.10 -0.14 2.45
N PRO A 158 8.35 -0.43 1.17
CA PRO A 158 8.82 0.48 0.11
C PRO A 158 7.81 1.59 -0.21
N ASN A 159 8.31 2.75 -0.67
CA ASN A 159 7.48 3.92 -0.90
C ASN A 159 6.47 3.73 -2.05
N ASN A 160 5.23 4.10 -1.82
CA ASN A 160 4.20 4.18 -2.86
C ASN A 160 3.98 5.65 -3.26
N PRO A 161 4.29 6.09 -4.52
CA PRO A 161 4.25 5.25 -5.72
C PRO A 161 5.61 4.83 -6.29
N THR A 162 6.74 5.22 -5.71
CA THR A 162 8.06 5.05 -6.34
C THR A 162 8.57 3.60 -6.33
N GLY A 163 8.12 2.79 -5.37
CA GLY A 163 8.59 1.42 -5.16
C GLY A 163 9.99 1.33 -4.56
N LEU A 164 10.58 2.46 -4.20
CA LEU A 164 11.94 2.50 -3.64
C LEU A 164 11.94 2.15 -2.16
N THR A 165 12.99 1.49 -1.74
CA THR A 165 13.30 1.22 -0.33
C THR A 165 14.25 2.26 0.23
N THR A 166 14.21 2.43 1.55
CA THR A 166 15.13 3.28 2.30
C THR A 166 16.18 2.39 2.97
N PRO A 167 17.49 2.73 2.89
CA PRO A 167 18.52 1.97 3.59
C PRO A 167 18.21 1.87 5.09
N ARG A 168 18.28 0.65 5.65
CA ARG A 168 17.96 0.39 7.06
C ARG A 168 18.70 1.32 8.05
N PRO A 169 20.00 1.65 7.87
CA PRO A 169 20.67 2.63 8.74
C PRO A 169 19.98 4.00 8.77
N LEU A 170 19.43 4.47 7.64
CA LEU A 170 18.68 5.72 7.59
C LEU A 170 17.33 5.57 8.28
N LEU A 171 16.60 4.45 8.07
CA LEU A 171 15.34 4.16 8.77
C LEU A 171 15.53 4.18 10.31
N LEU A 172 16.60 3.58 10.81
CA LEU A 172 16.93 3.60 12.24
C LEU A 172 17.16 5.01 12.75
N ARG A 173 17.89 5.84 11.99
CA ARG A 173 18.11 7.24 12.36
C ARG A 173 16.80 8.07 12.31
N VAL A 174 15.93 7.79 11.36
CA VAL A 174 14.60 8.40 11.30
C VAL A 174 13.80 8.05 12.57
N LEU A 175 13.76 6.78 12.96
CA LEU A 175 13.08 6.34 14.18
C LEU A 175 13.64 7.02 15.41
N GLU A 176 14.97 7.02 15.55
CA GLU A 176 15.64 7.67 16.70
C GLU A 176 15.35 9.18 16.73
N ARG A 177 15.35 9.85 15.57
CA ARG A 177 15.01 11.25 15.47
C ARG A 177 13.55 11.54 15.84
N CYS A 178 12.62 10.63 15.45
CA CYS A 178 11.23 10.70 15.88
C CYS A 178 11.09 10.58 17.40
N ARG A 179 11.78 9.63 18.02
CA ARG A 179 11.81 9.45 19.48
C ARG A 179 12.30 10.71 20.20
N GLN A 180 13.39 11.30 19.73
CA GLN A 180 13.96 12.55 20.28
C GLN A 180 13.00 13.75 20.14
N ALA A 181 12.25 13.81 19.04
CA ALA A 181 11.24 14.86 18.80
C ALA A 181 9.91 14.61 19.54
N GLY A 182 9.71 13.44 20.15
CA GLY A 182 8.45 13.02 20.74
C GLY A 182 7.37 12.70 19.69
N ALA A 183 7.77 12.41 18.46
CA ALA A 183 6.89 12.06 17.34
C ALA A 183 6.65 10.55 17.27
N LEU A 184 5.44 10.14 16.84
CA LEU A 184 5.19 8.77 16.43
C LEU A 184 5.66 8.57 14.97
N LEU A 185 6.55 7.59 14.74
CA LEU A 185 6.80 7.08 13.39
C LEU A 185 5.73 6.05 13.03
N VAL A 186 4.94 6.32 12.00
CA VAL A 186 4.04 5.36 11.36
C VAL A 186 4.74 4.86 10.10
N LEU A 187 5.27 3.65 10.17
CA LEU A 187 5.99 2.99 9.07
C LEU A 187 5.02 2.05 8.34
N ASP A 188 4.66 2.41 7.10
CA ASP A 188 3.75 1.62 6.29
C ASP A 188 4.53 0.59 5.47
N GLU A 189 4.57 -0.64 5.97
CA GLU A 189 5.21 -1.81 5.35
C GLU A 189 4.22 -2.67 4.55
N CYS A 190 3.07 -2.13 4.10
CA CYS A 190 2.06 -2.89 3.37
C CYS A 190 2.56 -3.56 2.07
N PHE A 191 3.69 -3.14 1.55
CA PHE A 191 4.36 -3.71 0.39
C PHE A 191 5.68 -4.39 0.73
N GLY A 192 6.10 -4.41 1.99
CA GLY A 192 7.38 -4.97 2.43
C GLY A 192 7.51 -6.46 2.12
N ASP A 193 6.44 -7.23 2.28
CA ASP A 193 6.46 -8.68 2.05
C ASP A 193 6.62 -9.09 0.57
N PHE A 194 6.57 -8.14 -0.37
CA PHE A 194 6.90 -8.38 -1.79
C PHE A 194 8.40 -8.25 -2.12
N LEU A 195 9.19 -7.71 -1.20
CA LEU A 195 10.62 -7.56 -1.39
C LEU A 195 11.32 -8.93 -1.41
N ALA A 196 12.47 -9.00 -2.06
CA ALA A 196 13.29 -10.21 -2.07
C ALA A 196 13.85 -10.54 -0.68
N ASP A 197 14.13 -9.53 0.13
CA ASP A 197 14.55 -9.66 1.53
C ASP A 197 13.75 -8.68 2.40
N PRO A 198 12.53 -9.05 2.82
CA PRO A 198 11.71 -8.20 3.69
C PRO A 198 12.37 -7.89 5.04
N ALA A 199 13.20 -8.81 5.57
CA ALA A 199 13.83 -8.66 6.87
C ALA A 199 14.86 -7.53 6.91
N ALA A 200 15.51 -7.24 5.78
CA ALA A 200 16.47 -6.15 5.66
C ALA A 200 15.82 -4.75 5.75
N HIS A 201 14.52 -4.64 5.53
CA HIS A 201 13.79 -3.38 5.39
C HIS A 201 12.76 -3.11 6.50
N THR A 202 12.46 -4.07 7.35
CA THR A 202 11.55 -3.87 8.48
C THR A 202 12.22 -3.26 9.69
N LEU A 203 11.48 -2.45 10.44
CA LEU A 203 11.88 -1.99 11.78
C LEU A 203 11.20 -2.79 12.91
N LYS A 204 10.68 -3.98 12.63
CA LYS A 204 9.98 -4.80 13.62
C LYS A 204 10.81 -5.09 14.89
N GLY A 205 12.11 -5.28 14.75
CA GLY A 205 13.02 -5.47 15.88
C GLY A 205 13.18 -4.25 16.80
N GLU A 206 12.65 -3.08 16.43
CA GLU A 206 12.78 -1.83 17.17
C GLU A 206 11.50 -1.45 17.95
N LEU A 207 10.47 -2.30 17.92
CA LEU A 207 9.16 -2.02 18.53
C LEU A 207 9.25 -1.79 20.04
N ASP A 208 10.09 -2.55 20.74
CA ASP A 208 10.28 -2.45 22.21
C ASP A 208 10.66 -1.04 22.68
N GLY A 209 11.42 -0.31 21.87
CA GLY A 209 11.84 1.05 22.19
C GLY A 209 10.72 2.10 22.12
N GLY A 210 9.52 1.72 21.70
CA GLY A 210 8.38 2.63 21.55
C GLY A 210 8.54 3.64 20.42
N GLY A 211 7.56 4.55 20.27
CA GLY A 211 7.58 5.59 19.23
C GLY A 211 7.41 5.08 17.79
N LEU A 212 7.02 3.81 17.61
CA LEU A 212 6.87 3.15 16.32
C LEU A 212 5.52 2.44 16.22
N LEU A 213 4.83 2.65 15.11
CA LEU A 213 3.67 1.88 14.65
C LEU A 213 3.99 1.37 13.24
N ILE A 214 4.09 0.05 13.07
CA ILE A 214 4.25 -0.57 11.75
C ILE A 214 2.88 -0.97 11.22
N LEU A 215 2.57 -0.66 9.97
CA LEU A 215 1.33 -1.06 9.31
C LEU A 215 1.63 -2.13 8.27
N LYS A 216 0.80 -3.18 8.26
CA LYS A 216 0.87 -4.28 7.28
C LYS A 216 -0.53 -4.63 6.76
N ALA A 217 -0.61 -5.24 5.58
CA ALA A 217 -1.89 -5.51 4.95
C ALA A 217 -1.95 -6.86 4.24
N PHE A 218 -2.94 -7.66 4.57
CA PHE A 218 -3.29 -8.87 3.81
C PHE A 218 -3.83 -8.55 2.40
N THR A 219 -4.42 -7.35 2.24
CA THR A 219 -5.09 -6.91 1.01
C THR A 219 -4.24 -7.05 -0.24
N LYS A 220 -2.93 -6.83 -0.11
CA LYS A 220 -2.01 -6.78 -1.24
C LYS A 220 -1.39 -8.15 -1.52
N LEU A 221 -0.69 -8.68 -0.53
CA LEU A 221 0.07 -9.92 -0.65
C LEU A 221 -0.82 -11.13 -1.00
N TYR A 222 -1.95 -11.28 -0.33
CA TYR A 222 -2.86 -12.42 -0.52
C TYR A 222 -4.01 -12.16 -1.51
N GLY A 223 -3.94 -11.12 -2.32
CA GLY A 223 -4.97 -10.81 -3.30
C GLY A 223 -6.37 -10.56 -2.70
N MET A 224 -6.44 -10.10 -1.46
CA MET A 224 -7.66 -9.97 -0.66
C MET A 224 -8.18 -8.52 -0.60
N ALA A 225 -8.01 -7.74 -1.66
CA ALA A 225 -8.36 -6.32 -1.65
C ALA A 225 -9.81 -6.04 -1.23
N GLY A 226 -10.75 -6.87 -1.67
CA GLY A 226 -12.18 -6.76 -1.32
C GLY A 226 -12.53 -7.23 0.09
N VAL A 227 -11.69 -8.04 0.74
CA VAL A 227 -11.92 -8.55 2.11
C VAL A 227 -11.66 -7.48 3.18
N ARG A 228 -10.76 -6.53 2.89
CA ARG A 228 -10.45 -5.41 3.77
C ARG A 228 -9.82 -5.82 5.11
N LEU A 229 -8.62 -6.39 5.09
CA LEU A 229 -7.88 -6.79 6.28
C LEU A 229 -6.47 -6.22 6.29
N GLY A 230 -6.08 -5.62 7.42
CA GLY A 230 -4.72 -5.19 7.73
C GLY A 230 -4.49 -5.21 9.22
N TYR A 231 -3.26 -4.94 9.65
CA TYR A 231 -2.90 -4.88 11.06
C TYR A 231 -1.78 -3.88 11.31
N GLY A 232 -1.71 -3.43 12.55
CA GLY A 232 -0.62 -2.63 13.07
C GLY A 232 0.14 -3.40 14.14
N LEU A 233 1.46 -3.19 14.19
CA LEU A 233 2.35 -3.71 15.22
C LEU A 233 2.88 -2.55 16.07
N CYS A 234 2.72 -2.63 17.39
CA CYS A 234 3.17 -1.60 18.32
C CYS A 234 3.35 -2.20 19.73
N ALA A 235 4.48 -2.01 20.36
CA ALA A 235 4.72 -2.47 21.74
C ALA A 235 4.06 -1.59 22.81
N GLY A 236 3.63 -0.37 22.45
CA GLY A 236 3.03 0.59 23.40
C GLY A 236 1.58 0.30 23.72
N THR A 237 1.29 -0.36 24.84
CA THR A 237 -0.09 -0.69 25.28
C THR A 237 -1.00 0.53 25.38
N ALA A 238 -0.49 1.67 25.85
CA ALA A 238 -1.23 2.93 25.94
C ALA A 238 -1.58 3.48 24.54
N LEU A 239 -0.67 3.38 23.56
CA LEU A 239 -0.95 3.78 22.20
C LEU A 239 -1.98 2.86 21.56
N LEU A 240 -1.83 1.54 21.71
CA LEU A 240 -2.81 0.56 21.20
C LEU A 240 -4.21 0.78 21.78
N ALA A 241 -4.31 1.10 23.07
CA ALA A 241 -5.59 1.43 23.69
C ALA A 241 -6.24 2.69 23.06
N LYS A 242 -5.46 3.74 22.78
CA LYS A 242 -5.93 4.93 22.08
C LYS A 242 -6.37 4.62 20.63
N LEU A 243 -5.60 3.80 19.91
CA LEU A 243 -5.94 3.39 18.54
C LEU A 243 -7.22 2.55 18.50
N ARG A 244 -7.43 1.67 19.49
CA ARG A 244 -8.70 0.92 19.62
C ARG A 244 -9.88 1.84 19.88
N ALA A 245 -9.73 2.77 20.81
CA ALA A 245 -10.79 3.72 21.17
C ALA A 245 -11.15 4.69 20.02
N ALA A 246 -10.23 4.97 19.12
CA ALA A 246 -10.46 5.83 17.95
C ALA A 246 -11.18 5.11 16.80
N GLY A 247 -11.31 3.78 16.85
CA GLY A 247 -12.00 2.99 15.84
C GLY A 247 -13.41 2.59 16.26
N GLN A 248 -14.19 2.09 15.29
CA GLN A 248 -15.50 1.51 15.58
C GLN A 248 -15.33 0.09 16.18
N PRO A 249 -16.26 -0.36 17.06
CA PRO A 249 -16.32 -1.76 17.45
C PRO A 249 -16.60 -2.65 16.23
N TRP A 250 -16.11 -3.90 16.28
CA TRP A 250 -16.29 -4.89 15.19
C TRP A 250 -15.80 -4.44 13.82
N ALA A 251 -14.76 -3.63 13.75
CA ALA A 251 -14.22 -3.10 12.50
C ALA A 251 -13.76 -4.20 11.52
N VAL A 252 -13.33 -5.36 12.04
CA VAL A 252 -12.89 -6.51 11.24
C VAL A 252 -13.99 -7.56 11.23
N SER A 253 -14.61 -7.74 10.09
CA SER A 253 -15.75 -8.65 9.90
C SER A 253 -15.38 -10.13 10.10
N THR A 254 -16.38 -11.00 10.37
CA THR A 254 -16.19 -12.46 10.45
C THR A 254 -15.48 -13.02 9.21
N PRO A 255 -15.88 -12.67 7.96
CA PRO A 255 -15.17 -13.11 6.77
C PRO A 255 -13.70 -12.66 6.73
N ALA A 256 -13.42 -11.41 7.16
CA ALA A 256 -12.05 -10.91 7.17
C ALA A 256 -11.16 -11.65 8.18
N GLN A 257 -11.69 -11.95 9.39
CA GLN A 257 -10.96 -12.73 10.39
C GLN A 257 -10.70 -14.16 9.90
N ALA A 258 -11.70 -14.83 9.33
CA ALA A 258 -11.56 -16.18 8.77
C ALA A 258 -10.54 -16.22 7.62
N ALA A 259 -10.60 -15.25 6.71
CA ALA A 259 -9.66 -15.13 5.60
C ALA A 259 -8.23 -14.88 6.07
N GLY A 260 -8.02 -14.04 7.08
CA GLY A 260 -6.71 -13.78 7.66
C GLY A 260 -6.08 -15.02 8.28
N LEU A 261 -6.86 -15.78 9.06
CA LEU A 261 -6.41 -17.04 9.64
C LEU A 261 -6.05 -18.08 8.57
N ALA A 262 -6.82 -18.14 7.48
CA ALA A 262 -6.51 -19.03 6.36
C ALA A 262 -5.26 -18.60 5.62
N ALA A 263 -5.11 -17.29 5.35
CA ALA A 263 -3.96 -16.72 4.63
C ALA A 263 -2.63 -17.03 5.35
N LEU A 264 -2.59 -16.94 6.68
CA LEU A 264 -1.40 -17.25 7.48
C LEU A 264 -1.01 -18.75 7.45
N ARG A 265 -1.90 -19.63 6.97
CA ARG A 265 -1.63 -21.06 6.81
C ARG A 265 -1.17 -21.46 5.41
N GLU A 266 -1.21 -20.53 4.47
CA GLU A 266 -0.82 -20.78 3.06
C GLU A 266 0.71 -20.87 2.95
N THR A 267 1.22 -22.09 3.04
CA THR A 267 2.65 -22.36 2.89
C THR A 267 3.09 -22.22 1.44
N GLY A 268 4.25 -21.62 1.21
CA GLY A 268 4.84 -21.44 -0.14
C GLY A 268 4.18 -20.34 -0.99
N TYR A 269 3.06 -19.74 -0.54
CA TYR A 269 2.40 -18.70 -1.33
C TYR A 269 3.22 -17.41 -1.38
N VAL A 270 3.77 -16.98 -0.26
CA VAL A 270 4.59 -15.75 -0.16
C VAL A 270 5.83 -15.88 -1.02
N GLU A 271 6.53 -17.01 -0.90
CA GLU A 271 7.73 -17.33 -1.70
C GLU A 271 7.43 -17.38 -3.21
N ALA A 272 6.28 -17.96 -3.58
CA ALA A 272 5.86 -18.00 -4.98
C ALA A 272 5.59 -16.59 -5.54
N VAL A 273 4.94 -15.72 -4.74
CA VAL A 273 4.72 -14.31 -5.12
C VAL A 273 6.05 -13.56 -5.26
N GLN A 274 6.95 -13.70 -4.28
CA GLN A 274 8.27 -13.05 -4.30
C GLN A 274 9.10 -13.50 -5.50
N ALA A 275 9.14 -14.81 -5.79
CA ALA A 275 9.83 -15.36 -6.95
C ALA A 275 9.28 -14.79 -8.26
N LEU A 276 7.95 -14.72 -8.40
CA LEU A 276 7.30 -14.14 -9.57
C LEU A 276 7.65 -12.66 -9.74
N ILE A 277 7.54 -11.87 -8.69
CA ILE A 277 7.85 -10.42 -8.73
C ILE A 277 9.33 -10.21 -9.08
N THR A 278 10.23 -10.96 -8.44
CA THR A 278 11.67 -10.88 -8.70
C THR A 278 12.00 -11.18 -10.16
N ALA A 279 11.33 -12.16 -10.78
CA ALA A 279 11.52 -12.51 -12.18
C ALA A 279 10.87 -11.51 -13.15
N GLN A 280 9.66 -11.03 -12.84
CA GLN A 280 8.86 -10.27 -13.80
C GLN A 280 9.14 -8.76 -13.75
N ARG A 281 9.46 -8.18 -12.57
CA ARG A 281 9.72 -6.75 -12.44
C ARG A 281 10.82 -6.24 -13.37
N PRO A 282 12.03 -6.86 -13.46
CA PRO A 282 13.08 -6.40 -14.36
C PRO A 282 12.69 -6.55 -15.84
N ARG A 283 11.95 -7.60 -16.23
CA ARG A 283 11.43 -7.77 -17.59
C ARG A 283 10.48 -6.63 -17.96
N LEU A 284 9.51 -6.33 -17.08
CA LEU A 284 8.55 -5.24 -17.30
C LEU A 284 9.27 -3.89 -17.38
N ALA A 285 10.24 -3.64 -16.48
CA ALA A 285 11.03 -2.41 -16.51
C ALA A 285 11.84 -2.26 -17.80
N ALA A 286 12.44 -3.33 -18.29
CA ALA A 286 13.18 -3.33 -19.56
C ALA A 286 12.24 -3.07 -20.77
N GLY A 287 11.07 -3.70 -20.80
CA GLY A 287 10.05 -3.46 -21.84
C GLY A 287 9.56 -2.01 -21.85
N LEU A 288 9.25 -1.43 -20.69
CA LEU A 288 8.86 -0.02 -20.60
C LEU A 288 9.98 0.93 -21.09
N LYS A 289 11.24 0.65 -20.73
CA LYS A 289 12.40 1.44 -21.22
C LYS A 289 12.57 1.31 -22.73
N ALA A 290 12.39 0.13 -23.30
CA ALA A 290 12.46 -0.11 -24.76
C ALA A 290 11.39 0.68 -25.52
N LEU A 291 10.24 0.94 -24.89
CA LEU A 291 9.17 1.80 -25.40
C LEU A 291 9.41 3.31 -25.16
N GLY A 292 10.61 3.71 -24.72
CA GLY A 292 10.96 5.10 -24.49
C GLY A 292 10.48 5.69 -23.16
N CYS A 293 9.94 4.88 -22.24
CA CYS A 293 9.51 5.35 -20.93
C CYS A 293 10.71 5.48 -19.97
N ARG A 294 10.70 6.52 -19.13
CA ARG A 294 11.63 6.62 -18.00
C ARG A 294 11.06 5.85 -16.80
N VAL A 295 11.77 4.83 -16.32
CA VAL A 295 11.33 3.95 -15.24
C VAL A 295 12.14 4.22 -13.98
N VAL A 296 11.46 4.43 -12.85
CA VAL A 296 12.08 4.50 -11.52
C VAL A 296 12.49 3.09 -11.09
N PRO A 297 13.71 2.87 -10.57
CA PRO A 297 14.22 1.55 -10.24
C PRO A 297 13.69 1.05 -8.87
N GLY A 298 12.35 0.91 -8.76
CA GLY A 298 11.68 0.45 -7.56
C GLY A 298 11.86 -1.06 -7.33
N GLU A 299 11.67 -1.49 -6.08
CA GLU A 299 11.87 -2.87 -5.61
C GLU A 299 10.55 -3.57 -5.25
N ALA A 300 9.44 -2.80 -5.17
CA ALA A 300 8.11 -3.30 -4.86
C ALA A 300 7.48 -4.12 -6.02
N ASN A 301 6.25 -4.58 -5.81
CA ASN A 301 5.44 -5.27 -6.82
C ASN A 301 4.77 -4.31 -7.83
N TYR A 302 5.34 -3.13 -8.02
CA TYR A 302 4.90 -2.11 -8.99
C TYR A 302 6.08 -1.27 -9.47
N LEU A 303 5.88 -0.59 -10.59
CA LEU A 303 6.84 0.34 -11.17
C LEU A 303 6.19 1.69 -11.40
N LEU A 304 6.87 2.76 -10.96
CA LEU A 304 6.57 4.13 -11.35
C LEU A 304 7.35 4.45 -12.63
N PHE A 305 6.67 4.99 -13.63
CA PHE A 305 7.30 5.38 -14.88
C PHE A 305 6.71 6.66 -15.45
N ARG A 306 7.50 7.36 -16.26
CA ARG A 306 7.10 8.58 -16.96
C ARG A 306 7.00 8.29 -18.46
N CYS A 307 5.90 8.77 -19.06
CA CYS A 307 5.64 8.75 -20.49
C CYS A 307 4.91 10.05 -20.87
N GLU A 308 5.40 10.77 -21.86
CA GLU A 308 4.81 12.05 -22.25
C GLU A 308 3.49 11.87 -23.00
N THR A 309 3.31 10.73 -23.67
CA THR A 309 2.04 10.40 -24.34
C THR A 309 0.97 10.08 -23.31
N PRO A 310 -0.23 10.66 -23.40
CA PRO A 310 -1.35 10.29 -22.52
C PRO A 310 -1.74 8.83 -22.69
N LEU A 311 -1.67 8.02 -21.62
CA LEU A 311 -1.87 6.56 -21.68
C LEU A 311 -3.23 6.10 -21.17
N ILE A 312 -3.88 6.85 -20.28
CA ILE A 312 -5.06 6.35 -19.57
C ILE A 312 -6.20 5.98 -20.51
N GLU A 313 -6.66 6.92 -21.32
CA GLU A 313 -7.81 6.70 -22.19
C GLU A 313 -7.53 5.67 -23.31
N PRO A 314 -6.38 5.71 -24.02
CA PRO A 314 -6.07 4.69 -25.03
C PRO A 314 -5.99 3.27 -24.48
N LEU A 315 -5.47 3.08 -23.23
CA LEU A 315 -5.40 1.77 -22.59
C LEU A 315 -6.76 1.32 -22.08
N ARG A 316 -7.58 2.23 -21.53
CA ARG A 316 -8.95 1.90 -21.10
C ARG A 316 -9.79 1.36 -22.28
N ARG A 317 -9.69 1.95 -23.47
CA ARG A 317 -10.33 1.44 -24.70
C ARG A 317 -9.88 0.04 -25.09
N ARG A 318 -8.68 -0.38 -24.67
CA ARG A 318 -8.12 -1.73 -24.87
C ARG A 318 -8.43 -2.68 -23.71
N GLY A 319 -9.26 -2.26 -22.76
CA GLY A 319 -9.61 -3.06 -21.59
C GLY A 319 -8.49 -3.15 -20.55
N ILE A 320 -7.61 -2.13 -20.47
CA ILE A 320 -6.49 -2.09 -19.51
C ILE A 320 -6.65 -0.90 -18.57
N LEU A 321 -6.69 -1.18 -17.27
CA LEU A 321 -6.64 -0.16 -16.23
C LEU A 321 -5.21 0.12 -15.81
N LEU A 322 -4.75 1.34 -16.03
CA LEU A 322 -3.45 1.87 -15.59
C LEU A 322 -3.66 2.96 -14.54
N ARG A 323 -2.75 3.10 -13.59
CA ARG A 323 -2.81 4.16 -12.57
C ARG A 323 -2.11 5.43 -13.06
N SER A 324 -2.86 6.53 -13.24
CA SER A 324 -2.29 7.86 -13.37
C SER A 324 -1.79 8.35 -12.01
N CYS A 325 -0.57 8.86 -11.95
CA CYS A 325 0.03 9.41 -10.74
C CYS A 325 0.08 10.95 -10.72
N GLY A 326 -0.60 11.61 -11.66
CA GLY A 326 -0.62 13.08 -11.75
C GLY A 326 -1.29 13.79 -10.56
N ASN A 327 -2.01 13.04 -9.69
CA ASN A 327 -2.60 13.56 -8.46
C ASN A 327 -1.68 13.43 -7.23
N TYR A 328 -0.50 12.84 -7.37
CA TYR A 328 0.47 12.80 -6.28
C TYR A 328 1.26 14.12 -6.22
N HIS A 329 1.46 14.67 -5.03
CA HIS A 329 2.35 15.82 -4.84
C HIS A 329 3.76 15.51 -5.36
N GLY A 330 4.31 16.40 -6.18
CA GLY A 330 5.63 16.23 -6.78
C GLY A 330 5.66 15.41 -8.07
N LEU A 331 4.51 14.88 -8.54
CA LEU A 331 4.37 14.22 -9.84
C LEU A 331 3.43 14.99 -10.76
N GLY A 332 3.71 14.96 -12.06
CA GLY A 332 2.86 15.55 -13.09
C GLY A 332 2.01 14.50 -13.82
N PRO A 333 1.19 14.94 -14.80
CA PRO A 333 0.26 14.08 -15.53
C PRO A 333 0.95 12.99 -16.38
N ALA A 334 2.24 13.15 -16.69
CA ALA A 334 3.03 12.18 -17.44
C ALA A 334 3.50 10.98 -16.60
N TRP A 335 3.22 10.96 -15.29
CA TRP A 335 3.62 9.88 -14.40
C TRP A 335 2.53 8.85 -14.23
N TYR A 336 2.92 7.60 -14.37
CA TYR A 336 2.05 6.43 -14.26
C TYR A 336 2.67 5.37 -13.36
N ARG A 337 1.81 4.54 -12.74
CA ARG A 337 2.24 3.38 -11.96
C ARG A 337 1.55 2.13 -12.51
N THR A 338 2.32 1.08 -12.74
CA THR A 338 1.80 -0.24 -13.12
C THR A 338 2.17 -1.29 -12.09
N ALA A 339 1.24 -2.17 -11.73
CA ALA A 339 1.56 -3.37 -10.98
C ALA A 339 2.40 -4.33 -11.84
N VAL A 340 3.29 -5.07 -11.18
CA VAL A 340 3.96 -6.23 -11.79
C VAL A 340 2.99 -7.41 -11.77
N ARG A 341 2.74 -8.00 -12.93
CA ARG A 341 1.79 -9.09 -13.14
C ARG A 341 2.51 -10.35 -13.62
N THR A 342 1.75 -11.38 -13.97
CA THR A 342 2.29 -12.58 -14.64
C THR A 342 2.95 -12.23 -15.98
N GLY A 343 3.81 -13.10 -16.49
CA GLY A 343 4.49 -12.88 -17.78
C GLY A 343 3.53 -12.52 -18.92
N PRO A 344 2.50 -13.34 -19.19
CA PRO A 344 1.51 -13.05 -20.25
C PRO A 344 0.74 -11.73 -20.04
N GLU A 345 0.41 -11.37 -18.79
CA GLU A 345 -0.27 -10.10 -18.50
C GLU A 345 0.65 -8.90 -18.73
N ASN A 346 1.94 -8.99 -18.33
CA ASN A 346 2.94 -7.96 -18.59
C ASN A 346 3.19 -7.80 -20.09
N ASP A 347 3.29 -8.92 -20.83
CA ASP A 347 3.50 -8.90 -22.29
C ASP A 347 2.29 -8.23 -22.99
N ARG A 348 1.07 -8.51 -22.54
CA ARG A 348 -0.14 -7.84 -23.02
C ARG A 348 -0.12 -6.32 -22.77
N LEU A 349 0.32 -5.89 -21.58
CA LEU A 349 0.47 -4.47 -21.28
C LEU A 349 1.49 -3.80 -22.20
N LEU A 350 2.66 -4.44 -22.37
CA LEU A 350 3.73 -3.90 -23.21
C LEU A 350 3.32 -3.83 -24.69
N ALA A 351 2.62 -4.83 -25.21
CA ALA A 351 2.08 -4.81 -26.56
C ALA A 351 1.09 -3.64 -26.76
N ALA A 352 0.13 -3.48 -25.83
CA ALA A 352 -0.84 -2.39 -25.90
C ALA A 352 -0.19 -1.00 -25.79
N LEU A 353 0.87 -0.87 -24.97
CA LEU A 353 1.67 0.35 -24.90
C LEU A 353 2.42 0.61 -26.21
N GLY A 354 3.01 -0.41 -26.82
CA GLY A 354 3.69 -0.30 -28.12
C GLY A 354 2.77 0.23 -29.21
N GLU A 355 1.54 -0.27 -29.29
CA GLU A 355 0.51 0.23 -30.22
C GLU A 355 0.15 1.70 -29.94
N VAL A 356 -0.04 2.07 -28.68
CA VAL A 356 -0.39 3.45 -28.29
C VAL A 356 0.74 4.44 -28.62
N LEU A 357 1.99 4.00 -28.49
CA LEU A 357 3.18 4.82 -28.72
C LEU A 357 3.66 4.79 -30.17
N GLY A 358 3.01 4.02 -31.04
CA GLY A 358 3.38 3.90 -32.44
C GLY A 358 4.69 3.13 -32.66
N CYS A 359 5.12 2.32 -31.69
CA CYS A 359 6.32 1.48 -31.76
C CYS A 359 6.01 0.04 -32.22
N GLY A 360 4.77 -0.23 -32.63
CA GLY A 360 4.32 -1.52 -33.12
C GLY A 360 4.59 -1.67 -34.63
N ASN A 361 5.55 -2.46 -34.99
CA ASN A 361 5.65 -3.18 -36.27
C ASN A 361 5.89 -4.62 -35.99
#